data_747068d0b12155045c55bdeb68115dfd
#
_entry.id   747068d0b12155045c55bdeb68115dfd
#
_cell.length_a   1.000
_cell.length_b   1.000
_cell.length_c   1.000
_cell.angle_alpha   90.00
_cell.angle_beta   90.00
_cell.angle_gamma   90.00
#
_symmetry.space_group_name_H-M   'P 1'
#
loop_
_entity.id
_entity.type
_entity.pdbx_description
1 polymer ?
#
loop_
_entity_poly.entity_id
_entity_poly.type
_entity_poly.pdbx_seq_one_letter_code
_entity_poly.pdbx_strand_id
1 'polypeptide(L)'
;MHITSANPADDLESVARKGGKLRRMVVRIPTYIADIRENPAWLPMFLLARTIPARKAHWLTARRSNGAIENLPTLFTGVDYGSAVAALRRDGIFPNLTLPEAITGEIASFASATPCFGNFDRQIEFRASDHRDAEQQWGRPILSGHHFERALDCPAVRAVQRDPVLSEIARCYLGAQARLITTRIWWSFPTRAGEADRSLASLDKYHFDLDDWRMLKFFFYLVDVDEDTGPHVYVRGSHNKRRIKHQLTLLVGHPAHEILDFYGKESVTTLTGAAGFGFVEDPFGFHMGTVAKTKPRLMMEVGFGVSKPSRRRFHGEPVLR
;
A
#
# COMPACT_ATOMS: atom_id res chain seq x y z
N MET A 1 28.59 -4.08 -30.72
CA MET A 1 27.67 -2.94 -30.88
C MET A 1 26.34 -3.35 -30.24
N HIS A 2 26.19 -3.17 -28.91
CA HIS A 2 24.96 -3.52 -28.19
C HIS A 2 24.03 -2.32 -28.25
N ILE A 3 22.96 -2.44 -29.00
CA ILE A 3 21.85 -1.47 -28.98
C ILE A 3 21.02 -1.79 -27.72
N THR A 4 21.22 -1.03 -26.65
CA THR A 4 20.33 -1.01 -25.51
C THR A 4 19.03 -0.36 -25.95
N SER A 5 17.99 -1.17 -26.16
CA SER A 5 16.63 -0.65 -26.31
C SER A 5 16.18 -0.08 -24.95
N ALA A 6 16.20 1.24 -24.83
CA ALA A 6 15.61 1.92 -23.69
C ALA A 6 14.14 1.50 -23.56
N ASN A 7 13.73 1.07 -22.39
CA ASN A 7 12.34 0.72 -22.10
C ASN A 7 11.50 2.01 -22.21
N PRO A 8 10.44 2.07 -23.03
CA PRO A 8 9.59 3.27 -23.16
C PRO A 8 9.03 3.79 -21.82
N ALA A 9 8.96 2.93 -20.79
CA ALA A 9 8.56 3.32 -19.44
C ALA A 9 9.60 4.19 -18.74
N ASP A 10 10.89 3.95 -18.94
CA ASP A 10 11.99 4.73 -18.34
C ASP A 10 12.07 6.15 -18.92
N ASP A 11 11.84 6.29 -20.21
CA ASP A 11 11.75 7.60 -20.86
C ASP A 11 10.55 8.40 -20.36
N LEU A 12 9.41 7.76 -20.13
CA LEU A 12 8.20 8.40 -19.60
C LEU A 12 8.39 8.85 -18.14
N GLU A 13 9.07 8.07 -17.32
CA GLU A 13 9.40 8.46 -15.94
C GLU A 13 10.40 9.62 -15.87
N SER A 14 11.45 9.59 -16.69
CA SER A 14 12.44 10.67 -16.77
C SER A 14 11.80 11.99 -17.21
N VAL A 15 10.85 11.90 -18.12
CA VAL A 15 10.04 13.01 -18.62
C VAL A 15 9.08 13.55 -17.51
N ALA A 16 8.52 12.65 -16.69
CA ALA A 16 7.67 13.04 -15.56
C ALA A 16 8.44 13.78 -14.47
N ARG A 17 9.70 13.44 -14.23
CA ARG A 17 10.58 14.07 -13.22
C ARG A 17 10.83 15.56 -13.49
N LYS A 18 10.93 16.00 -14.75
CA LYS A 18 11.28 17.36 -15.18
C LYS A 18 10.08 18.26 -15.51
N GLY A 19 8.82 17.77 -15.42
CA GLY A 19 7.65 18.47 -15.91
C GLY A 19 6.65 18.95 -14.85
N GLY A 20 5.92 20.02 -15.16
CA GLY A 20 4.81 20.53 -14.35
C GLY A 20 3.63 19.53 -14.23
N LYS A 21 2.63 19.89 -13.38
CA LYS A 21 1.45 19.03 -13.08
C LYS A 21 0.75 18.45 -14.33
N LEU A 22 0.63 19.24 -15.40
CA LEU A 22 0.00 18.83 -16.64
C LEU A 22 0.80 17.72 -17.36
N ARG A 23 2.12 17.85 -17.41
CA ARG A 23 3.02 16.87 -18.03
C ARG A 23 2.98 15.52 -17.32
N ARG A 24 2.92 15.51 -15.98
CA ARG A 24 2.74 14.27 -15.19
C ARG A 24 1.41 13.59 -15.47
N MET A 25 0.34 14.35 -15.73
CA MET A 25 -0.95 13.79 -16.13
C MET A 25 -0.89 13.15 -17.51
N VAL A 26 -0.27 13.83 -18.50
CA VAL A 26 -0.14 13.32 -19.88
C VAL A 26 0.66 12.02 -19.93
N VAL A 27 1.73 11.92 -19.15
CA VAL A 27 2.56 10.70 -19.06
C VAL A 27 1.77 9.47 -18.53
N ARG A 28 0.71 9.69 -17.75
CA ARG A 28 -0.13 8.60 -17.21
C ARG A 28 -1.25 8.15 -18.16
N ILE A 29 -1.53 8.86 -19.24
CA ILE A 29 -2.60 8.50 -20.18
C ILE A 29 -2.43 7.08 -20.74
N PRO A 30 -1.26 6.64 -21.22
CA PRO A 30 -1.09 5.27 -21.69
C PRO A 30 -1.40 4.21 -20.64
N THR A 31 -1.01 4.48 -19.39
CA THR A 31 -1.32 3.59 -18.26
C THR A 31 -2.83 3.50 -18.04
N TYR A 32 -3.54 4.63 -18.02
CA TYR A 32 -5.00 4.65 -17.87
C TYR A 32 -5.73 3.93 -19.01
N ILE A 33 -5.27 4.12 -20.25
CA ILE A 33 -5.83 3.40 -21.43
C ILE A 33 -5.66 1.89 -21.25
N ALA A 34 -4.51 1.46 -20.76
CA ALA A 34 -4.25 0.04 -20.56
C ALA A 34 -5.07 -0.54 -19.38
N ASP A 35 -5.27 0.23 -18.29
CA ASP A 35 -6.15 -0.16 -17.18
C ASP A 35 -7.61 -0.30 -17.65
N ILE A 36 -8.09 0.64 -18.49
CA ILE A 36 -9.44 0.57 -19.07
C ILE A 36 -9.60 -0.65 -20.00
N ARG A 37 -8.56 -0.96 -20.80
CA ARG A 37 -8.58 -2.15 -21.67
C ARG A 37 -8.60 -3.46 -20.89
N GLU A 38 -7.88 -3.53 -19.78
CA GLU A 38 -7.88 -4.70 -18.91
C GLU A 38 -9.22 -4.86 -18.17
N ASN A 39 -9.76 -3.74 -17.67
CA ASN A 39 -11.01 -3.70 -16.91
C ASN A 39 -11.79 -2.40 -17.20
N PRO A 40 -12.75 -2.40 -18.13
CA PRO A 40 -13.54 -1.21 -18.44
C PRO A 40 -14.30 -0.62 -17.25
N ALA A 41 -14.68 -1.44 -16.26
CA ALA A 41 -15.35 -0.98 -15.04
C ALA A 41 -14.41 -0.17 -14.12
N TRP A 42 -13.10 -0.19 -14.38
CA TRP A 42 -12.13 0.62 -13.65
C TRP A 42 -12.36 2.12 -13.85
N LEU A 43 -12.71 2.57 -15.06
CA LEU A 43 -12.87 4.00 -15.34
C LEU A 43 -13.99 4.65 -14.51
N PRO A 44 -15.25 4.15 -14.52
CA PRO A 44 -16.30 4.71 -13.66
C PRO A 44 -15.92 4.61 -12.16
N MET A 45 -15.30 3.52 -11.73
CA MET A 45 -14.79 3.41 -10.36
C MET A 45 -13.76 4.53 -10.07
N PHE A 46 -12.75 4.68 -10.90
CA PHE A 46 -11.70 5.70 -10.73
C PHE A 46 -12.23 7.13 -10.70
N LEU A 47 -13.25 7.44 -11.50
CA LEU A 47 -13.86 8.77 -11.54
C LEU A 47 -14.80 9.03 -10.35
N LEU A 48 -15.60 8.07 -9.94
CA LEU A 48 -16.66 8.24 -8.96
C LEU A 48 -16.21 7.91 -7.53
N ALA A 49 -15.42 6.83 -7.32
CA ALA A 49 -15.01 6.37 -6.00
C ALA A 49 -14.12 7.36 -5.24
N ARG A 50 -13.59 8.39 -5.91
CA ARG A 50 -12.88 9.50 -5.26
C ARG A 50 -13.79 10.42 -4.46
N THR A 51 -15.11 10.39 -4.73
CA THR A 51 -16.08 11.22 -4.05
C THR A 51 -16.75 10.47 -2.91
N ILE A 52 -16.89 11.13 -1.75
CA ILE A 52 -17.56 10.54 -0.59
C ILE A 52 -19.01 10.14 -0.88
N PRO A 53 -19.84 10.95 -1.57
CA PRO A 53 -21.21 10.56 -1.87
C PRO A 53 -21.31 9.28 -2.70
N ALA A 54 -20.50 9.14 -3.76
CA ALA A 54 -20.52 7.93 -4.59
C ALA A 54 -20.02 6.69 -3.83
N ARG A 55 -18.98 6.84 -2.99
CA ARG A 55 -18.55 5.76 -2.10
C ARG A 55 -19.66 5.35 -1.14
N LYS A 56 -20.33 6.31 -0.48
CA LYS A 56 -21.45 6.03 0.42
C LYS A 56 -22.60 5.32 -0.33
N ALA A 57 -22.93 5.75 -1.53
CA ALA A 57 -23.93 5.08 -2.36
C ALA A 57 -23.52 3.63 -2.69
N HIS A 58 -22.24 3.42 -3.03
CA HIS A 58 -21.72 2.08 -3.28
C HIS A 58 -21.71 1.20 -2.01
N TRP A 59 -21.61 1.78 -0.81
CA TRP A 59 -21.76 1.03 0.44
C TRP A 59 -23.15 0.43 0.61
N LEU A 60 -24.18 1.00 0.01
CA LEU A 60 -25.54 0.45 0.03
C LEU A 60 -25.64 -0.90 -0.72
N THR A 61 -24.70 -1.18 -1.60
CA THR A 61 -24.59 -2.48 -2.30
C THR A 61 -23.88 -3.56 -1.45
N ALA A 62 -23.34 -3.19 -0.29
CA ALA A 62 -22.63 -4.13 0.58
C ALA A 62 -23.61 -5.16 1.17
N ARG A 63 -23.40 -6.41 0.87
CA ARG A 63 -24.10 -7.51 1.56
C ARG A 63 -23.51 -7.67 2.96
N ARG A 64 -24.36 -7.72 3.98
CA ARG A 64 -23.89 -7.99 5.33
C ARG A 64 -23.23 -9.36 5.40
N SER A 65 -22.09 -9.44 6.06
CA SER A 65 -21.51 -10.71 6.47
C SER A 65 -22.18 -11.09 7.77
N ASN A 66 -22.76 -12.27 7.83
CA ASN A 66 -23.28 -12.85 9.08
C ASN A 66 -22.22 -13.70 9.78
N GLY A 67 -20.93 -13.47 9.42
CA GLY A 67 -19.83 -14.34 9.72
C GLY A 67 -19.63 -14.55 11.23
N ALA A 68 -19.74 -15.81 11.61
CA ALA A 68 -19.04 -16.35 12.76
C ALA A 68 -17.80 -17.05 12.22
N ILE A 69 -16.61 -16.61 12.60
CA ILE A 69 -15.43 -17.48 12.51
C ILE A 69 -15.55 -18.43 13.69
N GLU A 70 -16.17 -19.58 13.44
CA GLU A 70 -16.18 -20.66 14.43
C GLU A 70 -14.82 -21.34 14.41
N ASN A 71 -14.05 -21.17 15.50
CA ASN A 71 -12.90 -22.00 15.89
C ASN A 71 -11.85 -22.34 14.81
N LEU A 72 -11.64 -21.47 13.84
CA LEU A 72 -10.57 -21.68 12.86
C LEU A 72 -9.21 -21.29 13.47
N PRO A 73 -8.14 -22.07 13.21
CA PRO A 73 -6.80 -21.71 13.62
C PRO A 73 -6.42 -20.32 13.07
N THR A 74 -5.94 -19.44 13.91
CA THR A 74 -5.53 -18.07 13.55
C THR A 74 -4.20 -17.71 14.17
N LEU A 75 -3.43 -16.87 13.48
CA LEU A 75 -2.22 -16.24 13.98
C LEU A 75 -2.54 -15.07 14.92
N PHE A 76 -3.77 -14.53 14.87
CA PHE A 76 -4.19 -13.30 15.59
C PHE A 76 -5.14 -13.66 16.74
N THR A 77 -4.58 -14.19 17.84
CA THR A 77 -5.36 -14.51 19.01
C THR A 77 -5.79 -13.25 19.76
N GLY A 78 -7.03 -13.23 20.26
CA GLY A 78 -7.54 -12.13 21.09
C GLY A 78 -7.96 -10.86 20.33
N VAL A 79 -7.98 -10.87 19.00
CA VAL A 79 -8.46 -9.73 18.22
C VAL A 79 -10.00 -9.69 18.25
N ASP A 80 -10.54 -8.60 18.78
CA ASP A 80 -11.98 -8.31 18.73
C ASP A 80 -12.33 -7.62 17.39
N TYR A 81 -12.98 -8.36 16.50
CA TYR A 81 -13.38 -7.82 15.19
C TYR A 81 -14.39 -6.70 15.31
N GLY A 82 -15.26 -6.72 16.34
CA GLY A 82 -16.24 -5.67 16.56
C GLY A 82 -15.55 -4.34 16.81
N SER A 83 -14.58 -4.32 17.72
CA SER A 83 -13.74 -3.16 18.01
C SER A 83 -12.92 -2.73 16.78
N ALA A 84 -12.35 -3.67 16.02
CA ALA A 84 -11.59 -3.36 14.81
C ALA A 84 -12.47 -2.67 13.76
N VAL A 85 -13.64 -3.23 13.47
CA VAL A 85 -14.60 -2.67 12.50
C VAL A 85 -15.16 -1.32 12.98
N ALA A 86 -15.44 -1.16 14.29
CA ALA A 86 -15.88 0.12 14.85
C ALA A 86 -14.81 1.21 14.70
N ALA A 87 -13.55 0.89 15.01
CA ALA A 87 -12.42 1.80 14.81
C ALA A 87 -12.23 2.17 13.34
N LEU A 88 -12.26 1.20 12.44
CA LEU A 88 -12.18 1.44 10.99
C LEU A 88 -13.29 2.35 10.48
N ARG A 89 -14.52 2.18 10.95
CA ARG A 89 -15.65 3.05 10.56
C ARG A 89 -15.51 4.46 11.11
N ARG A 90 -14.99 4.63 12.31
CA ARG A 90 -14.83 5.94 12.97
C ARG A 90 -13.58 6.65 12.51
N ASP A 91 -12.45 5.99 12.57
CA ASP A 91 -11.12 6.58 12.40
C ASP A 91 -10.47 6.23 11.05
N GLY A 92 -10.90 5.14 10.41
CA GLY A 92 -10.31 4.59 9.20
C GLY A 92 -9.08 3.71 9.44
N ILE A 93 -8.71 3.50 10.70
CA ILE A 93 -7.52 2.74 11.09
C ILE A 93 -7.74 2.01 12.41
N PHE A 94 -7.10 0.82 12.56
CA PHE A 94 -7.03 0.06 13.80
C PHE A 94 -5.61 -0.52 13.96
N PRO A 95 -4.80 -0.01 14.93
CA PRO A 95 -3.38 -0.35 15.07
C PRO A 95 -3.08 -1.45 16.09
N ASN A 96 -3.97 -2.40 16.31
CA ASN A 96 -3.86 -3.41 17.38
C ASN A 96 -3.80 -4.83 16.81
N LEU A 97 -2.94 -5.05 15.82
CA LEU A 97 -2.61 -6.37 15.29
C LEU A 97 -1.17 -6.72 15.64
N THR A 98 -0.91 -7.99 15.91
CA THR A 98 0.46 -8.46 16.17
C THR A 98 0.67 -9.81 15.53
N LEU A 99 1.68 -9.93 14.68
CA LEU A 99 2.15 -11.22 14.16
C LEU A 99 2.95 -11.95 15.23
N PRO A 100 2.83 -13.28 15.33
CA PRO A 100 3.72 -14.08 16.15
C PRO A 100 5.20 -13.90 15.74
N GLU A 101 6.08 -13.90 16.72
CA GLU A 101 7.53 -13.72 16.50
C GLU A 101 8.11 -14.72 15.48
N ALA A 102 7.71 -15.99 15.56
CA ALA A 102 8.16 -17.02 14.64
C ALA A 102 7.77 -16.71 13.18
N ILE A 103 6.54 -16.23 12.96
CA ILE A 103 6.04 -15.84 11.62
C ILE A 103 6.79 -14.61 11.12
N THR A 104 6.95 -13.61 11.97
CA THR A 104 7.68 -12.37 11.66
C THR A 104 9.13 -12.69 11.28
N GLY A 105 9.82 -13.53 12.08
CA GLY A 105 11.21 -13.95 11.83
C GLY A 105 11.37 -14.76 10.54
N GLU A 106 10.43 -15.68 10.25
CA GLU A 106 10.46 -16.45 9.00
C GLU A 106 10.34 -15.54 7.77
N ILE A 107 9.39 -14.59 7.79
CA ILE A 107 9.20 -13.65 6.67
C ILE A 107 10.41 -12.72 6.53
N ALA A 108 10.94 -12.19 7.62
CA ALA A 108 12.11 -11.31 7.59
C ALA A 108 13.36 -12.03 7.07
N SER A 109 13.57 -13.27 7.49
CA SER A 109 14.68 -14.12 7.02
C SER A 109 14.54 -14.43 5.53
N PHE A 110 13.34 -14.79 5.08
CA PHE A 110 13.04 -14.99 3.67
C PHE A 110 13.33 -13.75 2.83
N ALA A 111 12.84 -12.59 3.26
CA ALA A 111 13.02 -11.33 2.54
C ALA A 111 14.48 -10.88 2.49
N SER A 112 15.28 -11.20 3.52
CA SER A 112 16.72 -10.91 3.55
C SER A 112 17.53 -11.82 2.64
N ALA A 113 17.15 -13.09 2.53
CA ALA A 113 17.84 -14.09 1.72
C ALA A 113 17.46 -14.04 0.23
N THR A 114 16.24 -13.59 -0.08
CA THR A 114 15.68 -13.59 -1.43
C THR A 114 15.94 -12.26 -2.14
N PRO A 115 16.45 -12.24 -3.38
CA PRO A 115 16.59 -11.01 -4.14
C PRO A 115 15.26 -10.30 -4.35
N CYS A 116 15.31 -8.97 -4.30
CA CYS A 116 14.17 -8.08 -4.56
C CYS A 116 14.45 -7.20 -5.78
N PHE A 117 13.43 -6.49 -6.25
CA PHE A 117 13.48 -5.64 -7.44
C PHE A 117 13.34 -4.16 -7.04
N GLY A 118 14.31 -3.34 -7.47
CA GLY A 118 14.42 -1.94 -7.10
C GLY A 118 13.35 -1.05 -7.77
N ASN A 119 12.69 -0.19 -6.99
CA ASN A 119 11.78 0.85 -7.50
C ASN A 119 10.71 0.32 -8.48
N PHE A 120 10.16 -0.87 -8.24
CA PHE A 120 9.22 -1.59 -9.13
C PHE A 120 9.80 -1.99 -10.51
N ASP A 121 11.10 -1.85 -10.73
CA ASP A 121 11.77 -2.22 -11.98
C ASP A 121 12.35 -3.63 -11.86
N ARG A 122 11.82 -4.58 -12.64
CA ARG A 122 12.25 -5.98 -12.63
C ARG A 122 13.65 -6.20 -13.22
N GLN A 123 14.26 -5.18 -13.82
CA GLN A 123 15.64 -5.23 -14.30
C GLN A 123 16.64 -4.98 -13.16
N ILE A 124 16.22 -4.27 -12.10
CA ILE A 124 17.06 -3.93 -10.96
C ILE A 124 16.90 -5.01 -9.88
N GLU A 125 17.54 -6.14 -10.06
CA GLU A 125 17.50 -7.24 -9.11
C GLU A 125 18.72 -7.20 -8.17
N PHE A 126 18.50 -7.26 -6.85
CA PHE A 126 19.55 -7.23 -5.84
C PHE A 126 19.05 -7.80 -4.52
N ARG A 127 19.97 -8.17 -3.61
CA ARG A 127 19.63 -8.48 -2.21
C ARG A 127 19.63 -7.19 -1.39
N ALA A 128 18.79 -7.13 -0.37
CA ALA A 128 18.68 -5.95 0.48
C ALA A 128 20.01 -5.57 1.14
N SER A 129 20.90 -6.57 1.43
CA SER A 129 22.27 -6.34 1.90
C SER A 129 23.13 -5.55 0.90
N ASP A 130 22.89 -5.72 -0.39
CA ASP A 130 23.71 -5.22 -1.47
C ASP A 130 23.13 -3.91 -2.07
N HIS A 131 22.21 -3.27 -1.33
CA HIS A 131 21.48 -2.08 -1.77
C HIS A 131 22.39 -0.96 -2.28
N ARG A 132 23.49 -0.65 -1.58
CA ARG A 132 24.42 0.43 -1.96
C ARG A 132 25.17 0.11 -3.25
N ASP A 133 25.59 -1.13 -3.41
CA ASP A 133 26.28 -1.60 -4.61
C ASP A 133 25.32 -1.55 -5.82
N ALA A 134 24.06 -1.93 -5.62
CA ALA A 134 23.01 -1.81 -6.62
C ALA A 134 22.78 -0.36 -7.03
N GLU A 135 22.72 0.61 -6.09
CA GLU A 135 22.62 2.03 -6.41
C GLU A 135 23.80 2.52 -7.28
N GLN A 136 25.02 2.10 -6.94
CA GLN A 136 26.21 2.45 -7.72
C GLN A 136 26.16 1.84 -9.12
N GLN A 137 25.82 0.57 -9.23
CA GLN A 137 25.72 -0.14 -10.51
C GLN A 137 24.69 0.50 -11.45
N TRP A 138 23.53 0.90 -10.91
CA TRP A 138 22.44 1.46 -11.71
C TRP A 138 22.48 2.98 -11.82
N GLY A 139 23.40 3.66 -11.13
CA GLY A 139 23.62 5.11 -11.20
C GLY A 139 22.42 5.95 -10.74
N ARG A 140 21.51 5.35 -9.95
CA ARG A 140 20.31 6.02 -9.45
C ARG A 140 19.93 5.56 -8.02
N PRO A 141 19.24 6.40 -7.24
CA PRO A 141 18.73 5.99 -5.93
C PRO A 141 17.71 4.84 -6.04
N ILE A 142 17.84 3.86 -5.15
CA ILE A 142 16.88 2.77 -4.99
C ILE A 142 16.14 2.99 -3.66
N LEU A 143 14.90 3.46 -3.74
CA LEU A 143 14.07 3.81 -2.60
C LEU A 143 13.38 2.61 -1.98
N SER A 144 13.08 1.60 -2.81
CA SER A 144 12.34 0.41 -2.38
C SER A 144 12.83 -0.84 -3.12
N GLY A 145 12.70 -2.00 -2.47
CA GLY A 145 12.96 -3.30 -3.06
C GLY A 145 11.76 -4.23 -2.87
N HIS A 146 11.14 -4.68 -3.97
CA HIS A 146 9.89 -5.43 -3.99
C HIS A 146 10.13 -6.89 -4.33
N HIS A 147 9.52 -7.82 -3.57
CA HIS A 147 9.65 -9.26 -3.85
C HIS A 147 8.65 -9.78 -4.88
N PHE A 148 7.62 -8.99 -5.22
CA PHE A 148 6.58 -9.36 -6.17
C PHE A 148 6.00 -10.77 -5.89
N GLU A 149 5.85 -11.61 -6.93
CA GLU A 149 5.34 -12.97 -6.82
C GLU A 149 6.18 -13.87 -5.91
N ARG A 150 7.49 -13.59 -5.76
CA ARG A 150 8.37 -14.34 -4.85
C ARG A 150 7.92 -14.28 -3.39
N ALA A 151 7.20 -13.24 -3.00
CA ALA A 151 6.63 -13.15 -1.65
C ALA A 151 5.80 -14.39 -1.29
N LEU A 152 5.12 -15.00 -2.27
CA LEU A 152 4.32 -16.19 -2.07
C LEU A 152 5.12 -17.51 -1.98
N ASP A 153 6.41 -17.50 -2.24
CA ASP A 153 7.28 -18.67 -2.02
C ASP A 153 7.50 -18.88 -0.50
N CYS A 154 7.35 -17.83 0.31
CA CYS A 154 7.41 -17.90 1.77
C CYS A 154 6.12 -18.55 2.35
N PRO A 155 6.22 -19.69 3.08
CA PRO A 155 5.05 -20.32 3.72
C PRO A 155 4.36 -19.41 4.73
N ALA A 156 5.11 -18.66 5.53
CA ALA A 156 4.57 -17.74 6.53
C ALA A 156 3.75 -16.61 5.88
N VAL A 157 4.16 -16.08 4.72
CA VAL A 157 3.37 -15.09 3.96
C VAL A 157 2.04 -15.69 3.52
N ARG A 158 2.03 -16.93 3.03
CA ARG A 158 0.79 -17.63 2.66
C ARG A 158 -0.11 -17.90 3.86
N ALA A 159 0.47 -18.17 5.02
CA ALA A 159 -0.30 -18.35 6.26
C ALA A 159 -0.98 -17.03 6.67
N VAL A 160 -0.25 -15.91 6.67
CA VAL A 160 -0.80 -14.59 7.02
C VAL A 160 -1.91 -14.17 6.04
N GLN A 161 -1.70 -14.26 4.73
CA GLN A 161 -2.71 -13.82 3.76
C GLN A 161 -4.02 -14.62 3.79
N ARG A 162 -3.96 -15.87 4.28
CA ARG A 162 -5.12 -16.78 4.39
C ARG A 162 -5.73 -16.81 5.78
N ASP A 163 -5.21 -15.99 6.69
CA ASP A 163 -5.69 -15.99 8.05
C ASP A 163 -7.16 -15.60 8.13
N PRO A 164 -8.00 -16.38 8.85
CA PRO A 164 -9.43 -16.16 8.93
C PRO A 164 -9.79 -14.83 9.61
N VAL A 165 -8.98 -14.34 10.56
CA VAL A 165 -9.23 -13.07 11.26
C VAL A 165 -9.13 -11.89 10.28
N LEU A 166 -8.10 -11.87 9.41
CA LEU A 166 -7.96 -10.81 8.40
C LEU A 166 -9.15 -10.82 7.42
N SER A 167 -9.52 -12.01 6.97
CA SER A 167 -10.64 -12.20 6.06
C SER A 167 -11.97 -11.76 6.69
N GLU A 168 -12.18 -12.03 7.98
CA GLU A 168 -13.43 -11.68 8.65
C GLU A 168 -13.52 -10.18 8.95
N ILE A 169 -12.44 -9.54 9.42
CA ILE A 169 -12.39 -8.07 9.53
C ILE A 169 -12.73 -7.42 8.18
N ALA A 170 -12.13 -7.93 7.09
CA ALA A 170 -12.42 -7.44 5.75
C ALA A 170 -13.90 -7.64 5.35
N ARG A 171 -14.48 -8.80 5.60
CA ARG A 171 -15.90 -9.09 5.29
C ARG A 171 -16.86 -8.26 6.14
N CYS A 172 -16.57 -8.08 7.42
CA CYS A 172 -17.38 -7.25 8.32
C CYS A 172 -17.31 -5.76 7.97
N TYR A 173 -16.16 -5.31 7.48
CA TYR A 173 -15.96 -3.92 7.06
C TYR A 173 -16.43 -3.69 5.62
N LEU A 174 -15.97 -4.43 4.63
CA LEU A 174 -16.26 -4.22 3.21
C LEU A 174 -17.57 -4.85 2.72
N GLY A 175 -18.08 -5.84 3.45
CA GLY A 175 -19.23 -6.68 3.08
C GLY A 175 -18.83 -8.07 2.64
N ALA A 176 -19.80 -8.98 2.56
CA ALA A 176 -19.62 -10.41 2.29
C ALA A 176 -18.88 -10.72 0.95
N GLN A 177 -18.85 -9.77 0.01
CA GLN A 177 -18.13 -9.87 -1.26
C GLN A 177 -16.63 -9.53 -1.15
N ALA A 178 -16.13 -9.20 0.05
CA ALA A 178 -14.70 -8.92 0.26
C ALA A 178 -13.85 -10.12 -0.19
N ARG A 179 -12.78 -9.82 -0.89
CA ARG A 179 -11.81 -10.80 -1.39
C ARG A 179 -10.41 -10.27 -1.26
N LEU A 180 -9.46 -11.16 -1.11
CA LEU A 180 -8.05 -10.82 -1.17
C LEU A 180 -7.71 -10.28 -2.58
N ILE A 181 -7.01 -9.16 -2.67
CA ILE A 181 -6.62 -8.52 -3.93
C ILE A 181 -5.12 -8.31 -4.09
N THR A 182 -4.35 -8.30 -2.99
CA THR A 182 -2.89 -8.16 -3.03
C THR A 182 -2.23 -8.72 -1.78
N THR A 183 -1.02 -9.21 -1.95
CA THR A 183 -0.10 -9.55 -0.87
C THR A 183 1.30 -9.15 -1.30
N ARG A 184 1.95 -8.29 -0.53
CA ARG A 184 3.26 -7.71 -0.87
C ARG A 184 4.21 -7.78 0.30
N ILE A 185 5.51 -7.91 -0.02
CA ILE A 185 6.62 -7.65 0.89
C ILE A 185 7.57 -6.70 0.18
N TRP A 186 8.00 -5.66 0.89
CA TRP A 186 8.99 -4.76 0.33
C TRP A 186 9.86 -4.12 1.38
N TRP A 187 11.07 -3.81 0.97
CA TRP A 187 12.02 -2.96 1.67
C TRP A 187 11.80 -1.48 1.31
N SER A 188 11.96 -0.60 2.28
CA SER A 188 12.14 0.85 2.08
C SER A 188 13.52 1.21 2.60
N PHE A 189 14.36 1.80 1.77
CA PHE A 189 15.76 2.06 2.09
C PHE A 189 15.98 3.52 2.52
N PRO A 190 16.95 3.77 3.45
CA PRO A 190 17.40 5.11 3.74
C PRO A 190 17.93 5.79 2.47
N THR A 191 17.47 7.00 2.21
CA THR A 191 17.81 7.67 0.96
C THR A 191 18.04 9.15 1.13
N ARG A 192 18.94 9.71 0.30
CA ARG A 192 19.11 11.14 0.07
C ARG A 192 18.46 11.61 -1.24
N ALA A 193 17.60 10.77 -1.83
CA ALA A 193 16.91 11.09 -3.07
C ALA A 193 16.14 12.41 -2.98
N GLY A 194 16.03 13.09 -4.11
CA GLY A 194 15.31 14.35 -4.23
C GLY A 194 13.80 14.21 -4.00
N GLU A 195 13.11 15.33 -3.79
CA GLU A 195 11.66 15.36 -3.52
C GLU A 195 10.84 14.67 -4.61
N ALA A 196 11.25 14.80 -5.88
CA ALA A 196 10.56 14.19 -7.01
C ALA A 196 10.56 12.67 -6.94
N ASP A 197 11.71 12.07 -6.62
CA ASP A 197 11.85 10.61 -6.53
C ASP A 197 11.08 10.07 -5.31
N ARG A 198 11.18 10.75 -4.15
CA ARG A 198 10.40 10.40 -2.96
C ARG A 198 8.89 10.47 -3.20
N SER A 199 8.44 11.47 -3.96
CA SER A 199 7.04 11.63 -4.32
C SER A 199 6.53 10.49 -5.23
N LEU A 200 7.37 9.93 -6.10
CA LEU A 200 7.02 8.77 -6.93
C LEU A 200 6.87 7.49 -6.09
N ALA A 201 7.67 7.36 -5.05
CA ALA A 201 7.58 6.26 -4.08
C ALA A 201 6.49 6.47 -3.01
N SER A 202 5.62 7.47 -3.16
CA SER A 202 4.59 7.84 -2.17
C SER A 202 5.14 8.18 -0.79
N LEU A 203 6.36 8.70 -0.75
CA LEU A 203 7.03 9.14 0.46
C LEU A 203 6.84 10.64 0.69
N ASP A 204 6.70 11.05 1.96
CA ASP A 204 6.60 12.44 2.42
C ASP A 204 5.43 13.26 1.83
N LYS A 205 4.46 12.63 1.18
CA LYS A 205 3.24 13.29 0.71
C LYS A 205 2.01 12.48 1.05
N TYR A 206 1.05 13.14 1.69
CA TYR A 206 -0.24 12.52 1.94
C TYR A 206 -0.94 12.19 0.63
N HIS A 207 -1.36 10.95 0.49
CA HIS A 207 -2.14 10.46 -0.63
C HIS A 207 -3.27 9.56 -0.14
N PHE A 208 -4.08 9.10 -1.03
CA PHE A 208 -5.11 8.09 -0.80
C PHE A 208 -5.20 7.16 -2.01
N ASP A 209 -5.57 5.93 -1.77
CA ASP A 209 -5.65 4.93 -2.82
C ASP A 209 -7.04 4.88 -3.45
N LEU A 210 -7.06 4.63 -4.77
CA LEU A 210 -8.26 4.48 -5.60
C LEU A 210 -8.15 3.22 -6.47
N ASP A 211 -7.82 2.10 -5.85
CA ASP A 211 -7.64 0.84 -6.58
C ASP A 211 -8.95 0.04 -6.67
N ASP A 212 -9.91 0.34 -5.78
CA ASP A 212 -11.23 -0.25 -5.76
C ASP A 212 -12.26 0.72 -5.15
N TRP A 213 -13.55 0.42 -5.28
CA TRP A 213 -14.65 1.12 -4.63
C TRP A 213 -14.52 1.10 -3.10
N ARG A 214 -14.12 -0.02 -2.54
CA ARG A 214 -13.91 -0.26 -1.12
C ARG A 214 -12.70 -1.16 -0.96
N MET A 215 -11.79 -0.76 -0.13
CA MET A 215 -10.56 -1.48 0.15
C MET A 215 -10.26 -1.50 1.64
N LEU A 216 -9.48 -2.46 2.03
CA LEU A 216 -8.90 -2.58 3.36
C LEU A 216 -7.48 -3.14 3.19
N LYS A 217 -6.51 -2.52 3.85
CA LYS A 217 -5.11 -2.97 3.81
C LYS A 217 -4.62 -3.25 5.22
N PHE A 218 -4.10 -4.44 5.40
CA PHE A 218 -3.40 -4.87 6.61
C PHE A 218 -1.91 -4.71 6.36
N PHE A 219 -1.22 -4.06 7.28
CA PHE A 219 0.21 -3.85 7.23
C PHE A 219 0.88 -4.44 8.46
N PHE A 220 2.07 -5.02 8.27
CA PHE A 220 2.87 -5.57 9.34
C PHE A 220 4.32 -5.12 9.17
N TYR A 221 4.90 -4.61 10.24
CA TYR A 221 6.33 -4.36 10.29
C TYR A 221 7.07 -5.68 10.57
N LEU A 222 8.05 -5.97 9.76
CA LEU A 222 8.85 -7.21 9.88
C LEU A 222 10.22 -6.94 10.52
N VAL A 223 10.47 -5.68 10.86
CA VAL A 223 11.60 -5.16 11.64
C VAL A 223 11.08 -4.09 12.58
N ASP A 224 11.87 -3.72 13.58
CA ASP A 224 11.51 -2.59 14.45
C ASP A 224 11.43 -1.29 13.66
N VAL A 225 10.36 -0.53 13.88
CA VAL A 225 10.11 0.75 13.22
C VAL A 225 9.91 1.84 14.25
N ASP A 226 10.85 2.77 14.27
CA ASP A 226 10.84 4.02 15.03
C ASP A 226 10.64 5.24 14.10
N GLU A 227 10.76 6.45 14.63
CA GLU A 227 10.60 7.69 13.86
C GLU A 227 11.67 7.88 12.76
N ASP A 228 12.84 7.24 12.89
CA ASP A 228 13.95 7.33 11.94
C ASP A 228 14.00 6.17 10.94
N THR A 229 13.16 5.16 11.14
CA THR A 229 13.04 4.00 10.25
C THR A 229 11.96 4.20 9.16
N GLY A 230 11.34 5.37 9.11
CA GLY A 230 10.34 5.71 8.11
C GLY A 230 8.95 5.13 8.40
N PRO A 231 8.33 5.46 9.53
CA PRO A 231 7.03 4.93 9.92
C PRO A 231 5.91 5.32 8.94
N HIS A 232 4.85 4.53 8.95
CA HIS A 232 3.60 4.86 8.26
C HIS A 232 2.82 5.92 9.04
N VAL A 233 2.18 6.84 8.33
CA VAL A 233 1.38 7.92 8.92
C VAL A 233 0.00 7.89 8.32
N TYR A 234 -1.03 7.99 9.17
CA TYR A 234 -2.43 8.00 8.77
C TYR A 234 -3.19 9.18 9.38
N VAL A 235 -4.11 9.77 8.62
CA VAL A 235 -4.99 10.87 9.08
C VAL A 235 -6.36 10.32 9.41
N ARG A 236 -6.66 10.19 10.71
CA ARG A 236 -7.90 9.60 11.20
C ARG A 236 -9.13 10.37 10.72
N GLY A 237 -10.17 9.61 10.35
CA GLY A 237 -11.43 10.16 9.86
C GLY A 237 -11.41 10.71 8.44
N SER A 238 -10.24 10.81 7.79
CA SER A 238 -10.10 11.37 6.44
C SER A 238 -10.72 10.52 5.33
N HIS A 239 -11.00 9.24 5.60
CA HIS A 239 -11.74 8.35 4.71
C HIS A 239 -13.22 8.71 4.59
N ASN A 240 -13.81 9.34 5.62
CA ASN A 240 -15.23 9.73 5.69
C ASN A 240 -15.48 11.23 5.52
N LYS A 241 -14.48 12.08 5.80
CA LYS A 241 -14.59 13.53 5.73
C LYS A 241 -13.46 14.11 4.88
N ARG A 242 -13.80 14.70 3.74
CA ARG A 242 -12.79 15.21 2.80
C ARG A 242 -13.27 16.48 2.12
N ARG A 243 -12.38 17.47 1.98
CA ARG A 243 -12.66 18.69 1.20
C ARG A 243 -13.04 18.34 -0.25
N ILE A 244 -13.97 19.07 -0.85
CA ILE A 244 -14.39 18.86 -2.23
C ILE A 244 -13.19 18.95 -3.19
N LYS A 245 -12.29 19.93 -2.99
CA LYS A 245 -11.07 20.06 -3.81
C LYS A 245 -10.22 18.78 -3.83
N HIS A 246 -10.14 18.07 -2.70
CA HIS A 246 -9.40 16.80 -2.60
C HIS A 246 -10.16 15.62 -3.22
N GLN A 247 -11.50 15.69 -3.29
CA GLN A 247 -12.30 14.67 -3.95
C GLN A 247 -12.23 14.78 -5.48
N LEU A 248 -12.09 16.01 -6.01
CA LEU A 248 -12.09 16.27 -7.45
C LEU A 248 -10.68 16.31 -8.06
N THR A 249 -9.63 16.28 -7.25
CA THR A 249 -8.26 16.30 -7.77
C THR A 249 -7.85 14.97 -8.39
N LEU A 250 -7.16 15.04 -9.53
CA LEU A 250 -6.47 13.89 -10.14
C LEU A 250 -5.02 13.78 -9.67
N LEU A 251 -4.56 14.72 -8.83
CA LEU A 251 -3.19 14.73 -8.34
C LEU A 251 -3.01 13.67 -7.25
N VAL A 252 -1.94 12.95 -7.37
CA VAL A 252 -1.44 12.06 -6.32
C VAL A 252 -0.48 12.89 -5.44
N GLY A 253 -0.72 12.86 -4.14
CA GLY A 253 0.11 13.55 -3.16
C GLY A 253 -0.35 15.00 -2.88
N HIS A 254 -0.58 15.25 -1.59
CA HIS A 254 -0.95 16.52 -1.02
C HIS A 254 0.12 16.97 -0.03
N PRO A 255 0.51 18.25 0.00
CA PRO A 255 1.47 18.75 0.97
C PRO A 255 0.88 18.69 2.39
N ALA A 256 1.75 18.48 3.38
CA ALA A 256 1.34 18.28 4.77
C ALA A 256 0.50 19.45 5.31
N HIS A 257 0.86 20.69 5.00
CA HIS A 257 0.11 21.86 5.49
C HIS A 257 -1.37 21.83 5.04
N GLU A 258 -1.66 21.46 3.78
CA GLU A 258 -3.06 21.37 3.30
C GLU A 258 -3.91 20.36 4.07
N ILE A 259 -3.30 19.29 4.51
CA ILE A 259 -3.96 18.21 5.26
C ILE A 259 -4.09 18.62 6.73
N LEU A 260 -3.01 19.12 7.33
CA LEU A 260 -2.98 19.50 8.74
C LEU A 260 -3.90 20.70 9.04
N ASP A 261 -4.02 21.67 8.12
CA ASP A 261 -4.91 22.82 8.26
C ASP A 261 -6.41 22.42 8.26
N PHE A 262 -6.75 21.27 7.71
CA PHE A 262 -8.14 20.83 7.63
C PHE A 262 -8.52 19.80 8.69
N TYR A 263 -7.62 18.85 8.96
CA TYR A 263 -7.93 17.75 9.88
C TYR A 263 -7.42 18.01 11.30
N GLY A 264 -6.46 18.92 11.47
CA GLY A 264 -5.74 19.13 12.72
C GLY A 264 -4.59 18.14 12.91
N LYS A 265 -3.56 18.56 13.64
CA LYS A 265 -2.40 17.70 13.94
C LYS A 265 -2.78 16.50 14.81
N GLU A 266 -3.77 16.66 15.67
CA GLU A 266 -4.32 15.64 16.55
C GLU A 266 -4.98 14.46 15.82
N SER A 267 -5.37 14.68 14.56
CA SER A 267 -5.91 13.61 13.70
C SER A 267 -4.83 12.73 13.08
N VAL A 268 -3.57 13.16 13.14
CA VAL A 268 -2.44 12.41 12.57
C VAL A 268 -1.98 11.34 13.54
N THR A 269 -1.83 10.14 13.04
CA THR A 269 -1.28 8.99 13.78
C THR A 269 -0.03 8.51 13.07
N THR A 270 1.11 8.59 13.74
CA THR A 270 2.36 7.96 13.31
C THR A 270 2.43 6.57 13.92
N LEU A 271 2.66 5.57 13.09
CA LEU A 271 2.65 4.17 13.49
C LEU A 271 4.08 3.70 13.64
N THR A 272 4.51 3.53 14.87
CA THR A 272 5.79 2.93 15.26
C THR A 272 5.54 1.64 16.01
N GLY A 273 6.49 0.72 16.04
CA GLY A 273 6.35 -0.53 16.79
C GLY A 273 7.50 -1.50 16.55
N ALA A 274 7.57 -2.51 17.40
CA ALA A 274 8.50 -3.62 17.25
C ALA A 274 8.16 -4.48 16.02
N ALA A 275 9.08 -5.32 15.62
CA ALA A 275 8.85 -6.37 14.62
C ALA A 275 7.60 -7.20 14.99
N GLY A 276 6.72 -7.42 14.04
CA GLY A 276 5.40 -8.04 14.25
C GLY A 276 4.26 -7.06 14.49
N PHE A 277 4.53 -5.78 14.82
CA PHE A 277 3.46 -4.77 14.96
C PHE A 277 2.69 -4.64 13.66
N GLY A 278 1.35 -4.68 13.76
CA GLY A 278 0.46 -4.59 12.62
C GLY A 278 -0.70 -3.63 12.84
N PHE A 279 -1.20 -3.14 11.74
CA PHE A 279 -2.38 -2.27 11.69
C PHE A 279 -3.20 -2.57 10.44
N VAL A 280 -4.46 -2.19 10.47
CA VAL A 280 -5.34 -2.25 9.32
C VAL A 280 -5.96 -0.88 9.08
N GLU A 281 -6.07 -0.48 7.81
CA GLU A 281 -6.62 0.82 7.43
C GLU A 281 -7.53 0.76 6.20
N ASP A 282 -8.46 1.71 6.10
CA ASP A 282 -9.12 2.08 4.85
C ASP A 282 -8.18 3.01 4.07
N PRO A 283 -7.53 2.54 3.00
CA PRO A 283 -6.53 3.32 2.28
C PRO A 283 -7.11 4.48 1.47
N PHE A 284 -8.43 4.67 1.49
CA PHE A 284 -9.05 5.89 1.01
C PHE A 284 -8.82 7.07 1.97
N GLY A 285 -8.49 6.84 3.25
CA GLY A 285 -7.98 7.86 4.15
C GLY A 285 -6.64 8.43 3.67
N PHE A 286 -6.32 9.66 4.05
CA PHE A 286 -5.00 10.21 3.77
C PHE A 286 -3.94 9.49 4.59
N HIS A 287 -2.94 8.98 3.90
CA HIS A 287 -1.80 8.30 4.50
C HIS A 287 -0.52 8.61 3.73
N MET A 288 0.63 8.29 4.30
CA MET A 288 1.94 8.35 3.65
C MET A 288 2.94 7.44 4.34
N GLY A 289 3.93 6.97 3.59
CA GLY A 289 5.18 6.47 4.15
C GLY A 289 6.12 7.65 4.40
N THR A 290 6.80 7.68 5.55
CA THR A 290 7.89 8.62 5.75
C THR A 290 9.20 8.02 5.27
N VAL A 291 10.20 8.86 5.00
CA VAL A 291 11.51 8.40 4.52
C VAL A 291 12.27 7.72 5.66
N ALA A 292 12.77 6.53 5.41
CA ALA A 292 13.76 5.92 6.28
C ALA A 292 15.06 6.75 6.26
N LYS A 293 15.58 7.11 7.44
CA LYS A 293 16.77 7.95 7.58
C LYS A 293 18.01 7.13 7.91
N THR A 294 17.90 6.14 8.78
CA THR A 294 19.01 5.41 9.38
C THR A 294 19.06 3.94 9.00
N LYS A 295 17.93 3.26 9.04
CA LYS A 295 17.83 1.80 8.81
C LYS A 295 16.75 1.50 7.79
N PRO A 296 16.90 0.44 6.99
CA PRO A 296 15.84 0.01 6.09
C PRO A 296 14.64 -0.52 6.89
N ARG A 297 13.43 -0.23 6.37
CA ARG A 297 12.18 -0.78 6.89
C ARG A 297 11.72 -1.92 5.98
N LEU A 298 11.32 -3.05 6.58
CA LEU A 298 10.67 -4.16 5.89
C LEU A 298 9.20 -4.21 6.29
N MET A 299 8.31 -4.22 5.30
CA MET A 299 6.87 -4.30 5.50
C MET A 299 6.24 -5.43 4.69
N MET A 300 5.15 -5.98 5.24
CA MET A 300 4.20 -6.82 4.52
C MET A 300 2.84 -6.10 4.43
N GLU A 301 2.18 -6.22 3.29
CA GLU A 301 0.78 -5.78 3.07
C GLU A 301 -0.07 -6.98 2.65
N VAL A 302 -1.28 -7.06 3.21
CA VAL A 302 -2.35 -7.93 2.74
C VAL A 302 -3.57 -7.05 2.45
N GLY A 303 -3.97 -6.95 1.19
CA GLY A 303 -5.04 -6.06 0.75
C GLY A 303 -6.31 -6.81 0.34
N PHE A 304 -7.45 -6.30 0.79
CA PHE A 304 -8.78 -6.77 0.41
C PHE A 304 -9.55 -5.70 -0.34
N GLY A 305 -10.36 -6.13 -1.30
CA GLY A 305 -11.25 -5.28 -2.08
C GLY A 305 -12.56 -5.96 -2.39
N VAL A 306 -13.41 -5.33 -3.19
CA VAL A 306 -14.74 -5.85 -3.56
C VAL A 306 -14.86 -6.16 -5.05
N SER A 307 -13.96 -5.62 -5.87
CA SER A 307 -13.91 -5.88 -7.31
C SER A 307 -12.92 -6.98 -7.66
N LYS A 308 -12.96 -7.43 -8.92
CA LYS A 308 -11.96 -8.35 -9.44
C LYS A 308 -10.60 -7.62 -9.48
N PRO A 309 -9.53 -8.22 -8.95
CA PRO A 309 -8.22 -7.59 -8.93
C PRO A 309 -7.66 -7.40 -10.34
N SER A 310 -7.00 -6.26 -10.56
CA SER A 310 -6.24 -5.96 -11.76
C SER A 310 -4.78 -6.33 -11.54
N ARG A 311 -4.24 -7.22 -12.36
CA ARG A 311 -2.81 -7.61 -12.29
C ARG A 311 -1.89 -6.43 -12.55
N ARG A 312 -2.31 -5.54 -13.44
CA ARG A 312 -1.52 -4.39 -13.85
C ARG A 312 -1.37 -3.35 -12.76
N ARG A 313 -2.45 -3.04 -12.03
CA ARG A 313 -2.44 -2.03 -10.98
C ARG A 313 -1.56 -2.41 -9.79
N PHE A 314 -1.42 -3.70 -9.54
CA PHE A 314 -0.57 -4.22 -8.48
C PHE A 314 0.80 -4.69 -9.01
N HIS A 315 1.29 -4.06 -10.08
CA HIS A 315 2.61 -4.32 -10.68
C HIS A 315 2.87 -5.81 -11.00
N GLY A 316 1.79 -6.56 -11.34
CA GLY A 316 1.88 -8.00 -11.54
C GLY A 316 2.08 -8.80 -10.27
N GLU A 317 1.98 -8.16 -9.11
CA GLU A 317 2.02 -8.85 -7.81
C GLU A 317 0.85 -9.82 -7.69
N PRO A 318 1.10 -11.03 -7.21
CA PRO A 318 0.11 -12.08 -7.28
C PRO A 318 -1.00 -11.81 -6.28
N VAL A 319 -2.16 -11.90 -6.83
CA VAL A 319 -3.36 -12.07 -6.06
C VAL A 319 -3.68 -13.53 -6.10
N LEU A 320 -3.45 -14.23 -5.05
CA LEU A 320 -3.92 -15.60 -4.86
C LEU A 320 -3.39 -16.65 -5.88
N ARG A 321 -2.67 -17.56 -5.41
CA ARG A 321 -2.74 -18.95 -5.84
C ARG A 321 -3.40 -19.81 -4.76
#